data_959dcdd00b1e39683fba9be6e1fb837a
#
_entry.id   959dcdd00b1e39683fba9be6e1fb837a
#
_cell.length_a   1.000
_cell.length_b   1.000
_cell.length_c   1.000
_cell.angle_alpha   90.00
_cell.angle_beta   90.00
_cell.angle_gamma   90.00
#
_symmetry.space_group_name_H-M   'P 1'
#
loop_
_entity.id
_entity.type
_entity.pdbx_description
1 polymer ?
#
loop_
_entity_poly.entity_id
_entity_poly.type
_entity_poly.pdbx_seq_one_letter_code
_entity_poly.pdbx_strand_id
1 'polypeptide(L)'
;WFIVIASNLTMGVAWHRFLAFFNIYYKRNIDKPALGALPEMLSKGKPVNFEDPAEDDVFGLGTRGDISWKGLLDMTSCTECGRCQSQCPAWHTDKPLSPKLLIMAMRDHAMAKVVETENLVGDKAPIDLDVLWSCTSCGACVEECPVDIEHVDHIVNMRRFQVLVESEFPTELGGTFRNLEKSGNPWGANKQDREGWIAECDFPVRVVSGELPEEVEYLFWVGCAGAYEERAKKTTKAVAELLHMAGVNFAVLGKRETCTGDPARRSGNEFLYQILAAENIETFKETFGNRGVKKVVVTCPHCFTTIGKDYAQSGYELQMLHHTQLLNTLVKEGKLKTSPHKADQKITFHDPCY
;
A
#
# COMPACT_ATOMS: atom_id res chain seq x y z
N TRP A 1 20.06 -38.98 -12.56
CA TRP A 1 19.52 -37.86 -11.77
C TRP A 1 20.56 -37.34 -10.76
N PHE A 2 21.16 -38.19 -9.92
CA PHE A 2 22.19 -37.74 -8.95
C PHE A 2 23.34 -36.97 -9.59
N ILE A 3 23.84 -37.40 -10.75
CA ILE A 3 24.92 -36.72 -11.46
C ILE A 3 24.47 -35.34 -11.96
N VAL A 4 23.27 -35.23 -12.49
CA VAL A 4 22.71 -33.95 -12.96
C VAL A 4 22.52 -32.97 -11.79
N ILE A 5 22.01 -33.44 -10.66
CA ILE A 5 21.86 -32.62 -9.44
C ILE A 5 23.24 -32.22 -8.91
N ALA A 6 24.19 -33.14 -8.83
CA ALA A 6 25.54 -32.89 -8.33
C ALA A 6 26.36 -31.94 -9.20
N SER A 7 26.13 -31.96 -10.54
CA SER A 7 26.79 -31.04 -11.47
C SER A 7 26.16 -29.65 -11.56
N ASN A 8 24.92 -29.47 -11.05
CA ASN A 8 24.20 -28.21 -11.04
C ASN A 8 23.59 -27.97 -9.65
N LEU A 9 24.44 -27.84 -8.63
CA LEU A 9 23.98 -27.63 -7.25
C LEU A 9 23.31 -26.27 -7.04
N THR A 10 23.72 -25.26 -7.79
CA THR A 10 23.10 -23.93 -7.78
C THR A 10 22.29 -23.73 -9.06
N MET A 11 21.06 -23.32 -8.98
CA MET A 11 20.15 -23.10 -10.12
C MET A 11 19.74 -24.37 -10.90
N GLY A 12 19.99 -25.57 -10.37
CA GLY A 12 19.52 -26.82 -10.94
C GLY A 12 18.03 -27.09 -10.71
N VAL A 13 17.46 -28.05 -11.46
CA VAL A 13 16.03 -28.45 -11.44
C VAL A 13 15.43 -28.70 -10.05
N ALA A 14 16.25 -29.01 -9.05
CA ALA A 14 15.82 -29.32 -7.69
C ALA A 14 16.18 -28.20 -6.68
N TRP A 15 16.92 -27.18 -7.10
CA TRP A 15 17.49 -26.19 -6.19
C TRP A 15 16.41 -25.43 -5.41
N HIS A 16 15.37 -24.97 -6.07
CA HIS A 16 14.25 -24.26 -5.45
C HIS A 16 13.57 -25.08 -4.32
N ARG A 17 13.59 -26.42 -4.39
CA ARG A 17 12.97 -27.28 -3.37
C ARG A 17 13.70 -27.22 -2.02
N PHE A 18 15.01 -26.99 -2.06
CA PHE A 18 15.81 -26.82 -0.84
C PHE A 18 15.66 -25.39 -0.28
N LEU A 19 15.53 -24.40 -1.13
CA LEU A 19 15.46 -23.00 -0.73
C LEU A 19 14.05 -22.56 -0.32
N ALA A 20 13.01 -23.16 -0.89
CA ALA A 20 11.62 -22.79 -0.62
C ALA A 20 11.27 -22.84 0.88
N PHE A 21 11.78 -23.84 1.60
CA PHE A 21 11.59 -23.94 3.07
C PHE A 21 12.10 -22.69 3.79
N PHE A 22 13.32 -22.26 3.45
CA PHE A 22 13.91 -21.08 4.07
C PHE A 22 13.19 -19.81 3.63
N ASN A 23 12.76 -19.72 2.38
CA ASN A 23 12.02 -18.56 1.89
C ASN A 23 10.70 -18.38 2.63
N ILE A 24 9.93 -19.44 2.81
CA ILE A 24 8.68 -19.45 3.59
C ILE A 24 8.95 -19.08 5.04
N TYR A 25 10.04 -19.60 5.63
CA TYR A 25 10.41 -19.32 7.02
C TYR A 25 10.78 -17.85 7.27
N TYR A 26 11.50 -17.24 6.32
CA TYR A 26 11.98 -15.85 6.42
C TYR A 26 11.07 -14.83 5.75
N LYS A 27 9.82 -15.17 5.44
CA LYS A 27 8.88 -14.19 4.91
C LYS A 27 8.66 -13.05 5.90
N ARG A 28 8.54 -11.83 5.37
CA ARG A 28 8.43 -10.62 6.18
C ARG A 28 7.14 -10.57 7.00
N ASN A 29 6.03 -10.94 6.38
CA ASN A 29 4.71 -10.92 7.01
C ASN A 29 4.28 -12.35 7.33
N ILE A 30 4.39 -12.76 8.58
CA ILE A 30 4.05 -14.11 9.05
C ILE A 30 2.53 -14.26 9.15
N ASP A 31 1.85 -13.19 9.57
CA ASP A 31 0.39 -13.17 9.71
C ASP A 31 -0.27 -12.76 8.38
N LYS A 32 -1.45 -13.29 8.11
CA LYS A 32 -2.25 -12.86 6.96
C LYS A 32 -2.94 -11.52 7.24
N PRO A 33 -3.08 -10.66 6.24
CA PRO A 33 -2.95 -10.87 4.80
C PRO A 33 -1.51 -10.87 4.29
N ALA A 34 -1.27 -11.58 3.17
CA ALA A 34 0.07 -11.85 2.65
C ALA A 34 0.92 -10.61 2.38
N LEU A 35 0.34 -9.53 1.83
CA LEU A 35 1.09 -8.31 1.56
C LEU A 35 1.46 -7.54 2.84
N GLY A 36 0.51 -7.39 3.78
CA GLY A 36 0.72 -6.59 4.99
C GLY A 36 1.02 -5.11 4.71
N ALA A 37 1.84 -4.49 5.58
CA ALA A 37 2.42 -3.18 5.33
C ALA A 37 3.46 -3.25 4.21
N LEU A 38 3.70 -2.16 3.49
CA LEU A 38 4.83 -2.09 2.57
C LEU A 38 6.17 -2.16 3.35
N PRO A 39 7.26 -2.67 2.71
CA PRO A 39 8.53 -2.81 3.41
C PRO A 39 9.08 -1.46 3.84
N GLU A 40 9.71 -1.42 5.00
CA GLU A 40 10.57 -0.29 5.37
C GLU A 40 11.71 -0.15 4.36
N MET A 41 12.17 1.08 4.14
CA MET A 41 13.34 1.30 3.31
C MET A 41 14.59 1.05 4.14
N LEU A 42 15.37 0.06 3.72
CA LEU A 42 16.60 -0.32 4.40
C LEU A 42 17.81 0.08 3.55
N SER A 43 18.81 0.65 4.21
CA SER A 43 20.17 0.83 3.67
C SER A 43 21.13 -0.04 4.46
N LYS A 44 21.88 -0.89 3.76
CA LYS A 44 22.86 -1.82 4.39
C LYS A 44 22.26 -2.66 5.53
N GLY A 45 20.97 -3.03 5.40
CA GLY A 45 20.23 -3.84 6.36
C GLY A 45 19.70 -3.10 7.59
N LYS A 46 19.77 -1.76 7.63
CA LYS A 46 19.21 -0.91 8.69
C LYS A 46 18.17 0.04 8.11
N PRO A 47 17.11 0.39 8.88
CA PRO A 47 16.17 1.43 8.46
C PRO A 47 16.88 2.76 8.17
N VAL A 48 16.49 3.40 7.07
CA VAL A 48 17.00 4.72 6.70
C VAL A 48 16.43 5.77 7.66
N ASN A 49 17.29 6.66 8.17
CA ASN A 49 16.85 7.84 8.89
C ASN A 49 16.50 8.97 7.90
N PHE A 50 15.21 9.24 7.71
CA PHE A 50 14.76 10.27 6.75
C PHE A 50 14.96 11.71 7.22
N GLU A 51 15.22 11.94 8.51
CA GLU A 51 15.52 13.28 9.04
C GLU A 51 16.98 13.65 8.83
N ASP A 52 17.88 12.66 8.88
CA ASP A 52 19.32 12.83 8.71
C ASP A 52 19.91 11.61 7.97
N PRO A 53 19.69 11.50 6.64
CA PRO A 53 20.22 10.41 5.85
C PRO A 53 21.75 10.45 5.78
N ALA A 54 22.40 9.29 5.90
CA ALA A 54 23.83 9.21 5.73
C ALA A 54 24.23 9.38 4.24
N GLU A 55 25.41 10.00 4.00
CA GLU A 55 25.90 10.22 2.63
C GLU A 55 26.06 8.95 1.79
N ASP A 56 26.22 7.81 2.45
CA ASP A 56 26.42 6.51 1.82
C ASP A 56 25.17 5.60 1.90
N ASP A 57 24.00 6.18 2.21
CA ASP A 57 22.74 5.46 2.20
C ASP A 57 22.31 5.10 0.77
N VAL A 58 21.79 3.89 0.62
CA VAL A 58 21.21 3.38 -0.62
C VAL A 58 19.70 3.48 -0.55
N PHE A 59 19.09 4.23 -1.49
CA PHE A 59 17.65 4.46 -1.50
C PHE A 59 16.95 3.49 -2.46
N GLY A 60 16.58 2.33 -1.95
CA GLY A 60 15.84 1.33 -2.71
C GLY A 60 16.73 0.28 -3.39
N LEU A 61 16.27 -0.25 -4.52
CA LEU A 61 16.90 -1.34 -5.27
C LEU A 61 17.19 -0.89 -6.70
N GLY A 62 18.40 -0.42 -6.96
CA GLY A 62 18.80 0.12 -8.26
C GLY A 62 19.69 -0.81 -9.04
N THR A 63 20.64 -1.42 -8.37
CA THR A 63 21.69 -2.21 -8.99
C THR A 63 21.67 -3.65 -8.49
N ARG A 64 22.41 -4.50 -9.21
CA ARG A 64 22.67 -5.88 -8.78
C ARG A 64 23.25 -5.95 -7.35
N GLY A 65 24.09 -4.98 -6.98
CA GLY A 65 24.73 -4.92 -5.67
C GLY A 65 23.79 -4.64 -4.51
N ASP A 66 22.64 -4.03 -4.79
CA ASP A 66 21.64 -3.65 -3.78
C ASP A 66 20.67 -4.79 -3.44
N ILE A 67 20.76 -5.92 -4.16
CA ILE A 67 19.90 -7.06 -3.92
C ILE A 67 20.23 -7.67 -2.56
N SER A 68 19.28 -7.64 -1.64
CA SER A 68 19.45 -8.23 -0.32
C SER A 68 19.58 -9.76 -0.38
N TRP A 69 20.10 -10.37 0.69
CA TRP A 69 20.14 -11.85 0.81
C TRP A 69 18.73 -12.47 0.72
N LYS A 70 17.70 -11.80 1.26
CA LYS A 70 16.31 -12.25 1.15
C LYS A 70 15.82 -12.14 -0.29
N GLY A 71 16.20 -11.06 -0.99
CA GLY A 71 15.89 -10.91 -2.41
C GLY A 71 16.49 -12.03 -3.26
N LEU A 72 17.75 -12.39 -3.02
CA LEU A 72 18.40 -13.53 -3.68
C LEU A 72 17.69 -14.86 -3.34
N LEU A 73 17.25 -15.02 -2.09
CA LEU A 73 16.51 -16.20 -1.66
C LEU A 73 15.15 -16.29 -2.37
N ASP A 74 14.41 -15.16 -2.48
CA ASP A 74 13.15 -15.08 -3.24
C ASP A 74 13.34 -15.55 -4.69
N MET A 75 14.29 -14.95 -5.38
CA MET A 75 14.55 -15.22 -6.80
C MET A 75 14.95 -16.68 -7.06
N THR A 76 15.79 -17.24 -6.18
CA THR A 76 16.29 -18.60 -6.32
C THR A 76 15.31 -19.67 -5.82
N SER A 77 14.31 -19.27 -5.04
CA SER A 77 13.20 -20.15 -4.60
C SER A 77 12.06 -20.24 -5.62
N CYS A 78 12.05 -19.40 -6.66
CA CYS A 78 11.00 -19.37 -7.66
C CYS A 78 10.86 -20.72 -8.38
N THR A 79 9.67 -21.31 -8.30
CA THR A 79 9.32 -22.59 -8.95
C THR A 79 8.84 -22.45 -10.40
N GLU A 80 8.78 -21.22 -10.90
CA GLU A 80 8.30 -20.86 -12.25
C GLU A 80 6.88 -21.35 -12.58
N CYS A 81 6.07 -21.62 -11.57
CA CYS A 81 4.74 -22.24 -11.72
C CYS A 81 3.70 -21.33 -12.41
N GLY A 82 3.93 -20.01 -12.46
CA GLY A 82 3.06 -19.05 -13.17
C GLY A 82 1.80 -18.60 -12.40
N ARG A 83 1.55 -19.03 -11.17
CA ARG A 83 0.37 -18.62 -10.39
C ARG A 83 0.31 -17.10 -10.19
N CYS A 84 1.43 -16.48 -9.87
CA CYS A 84 1.54 -15.03 -9.71
C CYS A 84 1.17 -14.26 -10.98
N GLN A 85 1.51 -14.78 -12.16
CA GLN A 85 1.13 -14.21 -13.45
C GLN A 85 -0.35 -14.39 -13.73
N SER A 86 -0.92 -15.57 -13.44
CA SER A 86 -2.32 -15.88 -13.70
C SER A 86 -3.31 -15.09 -12.84
N GLN A 87 -2.86 -14.45 -11.78
CA GLN A 87 -3.68 -13.59 -10.91
C GLN A 87 -3.33 -12.09 -11.03
N CYS A 88 -2.35 -11.76 -11.86
CA CYS A 88 -1.92 -10.38 -12.00
C CYS A 88 -2.92 -9.56 -12.85
N PRO A 89 -3.54 -8.49 -12.30
CA PRO A 89 -4.45 -7.64 -13.06
C PRO A 89 -3.77 -6.90 -14.22
N ALA A 90 -2.50 -6.53 -14.07
CA ALA A 90 -1.73 -5.92 -15.15
C ALA A 90 -1.58 -6.90 -16.34
N TRP A 91 -1.25 -8.15 -16.08
CA TRP A 91 -1.15 -9.18 -17.11
C TRP A 91 -2.47 -9.40 -17.85
N HIS A 92 -3.59 -9.43 -17.12
CA HIS A 92 -4.92 -9.62 -17.70
C HIS A 92 -5.47 -8.42 -18.47
N THR A 93 -4.82 -7.27 -18.37
CA THR A 93 -5.17 -6.05 -19.10
C THR A 93 -4.12 -5.69 -20.17
N ASP A 94 -3.40 -6.70 -20.66
CA ASP A 94 -2.38 -6.59 -21.72
C ASP A 94 -1.25 -5.59 -21.44
N LYS A 95 -0.97 -5.36 -20.15
CA LYS A 95 0.22 -4.59 -19.74
C LYS A 95 1.46 -5.50 -19.69
N PRO A 96 2.68 -4.93 -19.89
CA PRO A 96 3.90 -5.74 -20.04
C PRO A 96 4.34 -6.48 -18.77
N LEU A 97 3.71 -6.24 -17.62
CA LEU A 97 4.12 -6.86 -16.36
C LEU A 97 3.65 -8.32 -16.24
N SER A 98 4.61 -9.24 -16.13
CA SER A 98 4.43 -10.57 -15.57
C SER A 98 5.24 -10.70 -14.29
N PRO A 99 4.63 -10.88 -13.11
CA PRO A 99 5.41 -11.03 -11.86
C PRO A 99 6.38 -12.22 -11.90
N LYS A 100 6.01 -13.29 -12.62
CA LYS A 100 6.91 -14.44 -12.83
C LYS A 100 8.16 -14.04 -13.62
N LEU A 101 7.97 -13.39 -14.78
CA LEU A 101 9.09 -12.99 -15.63
C LEU A 101 9.97 -11.93 -14.97
N LEU A 102 9.39 -11.04 -14.17
CA LEU A 102 10.14 -10.07 -13.38
C LEU A 102 11.11 -10.75 -12.42
N ILE A 103 10.63 -11.71 -11.60
CA ILE A 103 11.50 -12.46 -10.67
C ILE A 103 12.57 -13.26 -11.42
N MET A 104 12.20 -13.87 -12.55
CA MET A 104 13.16 -14.63 -13.37
C MET A 104 14.22 -13.71 -13.98
N ALA A 105 13.84 -12.56 -14.52
CA ALA A 105 14.77 -11.58 -15.08
C ALA A 105 15.76 -11.06 -14.02
N MET A 106 15.29 -10.73 -12.83
CA MET A 106 16.12 -10.35 -11.68
C MET A 106 17.10 -11.48 -11.31
N ARG A 107 16.61 -12.72 -11.21
CA ARG A 107 17.43 -13.90 -10.90
C ARG A 107 18.53 -14.10 -11.92
N ASP A 108 18.17 -14.12 -13.20
CA ASP A 108 19.10 -14.40 -14.28
C ASP A 108 20.19 -13.32 -14.37
N HIS A 109 19.80 -12.05 -14.15
CA HIS A 109 20.76 -10.95 -14.08
C HIS A 109 21.66 -11.05 -12.83
N ALA A 110 21.12 -11.36 -11.66
CA ALA A 110 21.90 -11.52 -10.43
C ALA A 110 22.94 -12.65 -10.52
N MET A 111 22.61 -13.73 -11.23
CA MET A 111 23.46 -14.92 -11.39
C MET A 111 24.36 -14.88 -12.63
N ALA A 112 24.22 -13.90 -13.50
CA ALA A 112 25.04 -13.78 -14.70
C ALA A 112 26.53 -13.54 -14.35
N LYS A 113 27.43 -14.20 -15.07
CA LYS A 113 28.87 -13.97 -14.92
C LYS A 113 29.32 -12.63 -15.47
N VAL A 114 28.68 -12.22 -16.55
CA VAL A 114 28.89 -10.93 -17.23
C VAL A 114 27.54 -10.30 -17.44
N VAL A 115 27.40 -9.04 -17.09
CA VAL A 115 26.17 -8.23 -17.30
C VAL A 115 26.52 -6.99 -18.13
N GLU A 116 25.62 -6.58 -19.00
CA GLU A 116 25.81 -5.37 -19.83
C GLU A 116 25.66 -4.09 -18.99
N THR A 117 24.83 -4.14 -17.96
CA THR A 117 24.61 -3.06 -17.02
C THR A 117 24.46 -3.60 -15.60
N GLU A 118 24.87 -2.82 -14.61
CA GLU A 118 24.58 -3.11 -13.20
C GLU A 118 23.14 -2.77 -12.83
N ASN A 119 22.50 -1.84 -13.55
CA ASN A 119 21.13 -1.40 -13.27
C ASN A 119 20.11 -2.51 -13.55
N LEU A 120 19.12 -2.61 -12.66
CA LEU A 120 18.03 -3.57 -12.76
C LEU A 120 16.89 -3.07 -13.65
N VAL A 121 16.70 -1.74 -13.74
CA VAL A 121 15.60 -1.10 -14.48
C VAL A 121 16.18 -0.05 -15.43
N GLY A 122 15.61 0.08 -16.61
CA GLY A 122 15.96 1.10 -17.60
C GLY A 122 16.37 0.54 -18.96
N ASP A 123 16.99 1.38 -19.80
CA ASP A 123 17.45 0.98 -21.13
C ASP A 123 18.53 -0.11 -21.02
N LYS A 124 18.36 -1.20 -21.78
CA LYS A 124 19.21 -2.41 -21.76
C LYS A 124 19.27 -3.16 -20.41
N ALA A 125 18.53 -2.71 -19.40
CA ALA A 125 18.40 -3.42 -18.15
C ALA A 125 17.45 -4.63 -18.29
N PRO A 126 17.49 -5.60 -17.35
CA PRO A 126 16.62 -6.77 -17.41
C PRO A 126 15.13 -6.45 -17.24
N ILE A 127 14.80 -5.27 -16.70
CA ILE A 127 13.44 -4.82 -16.44
C ILE A 127 13.23 -3.48 -17.13
N ASP A 128 12.23 -3.43 -18.01
CA ASP A 128 11.78 -2.22 -18.64
C ASP A 128 10.98 -1.32 -17.66
N LEU A 129 11.07 -0.01 -17.82
CA LEU A 129 10.31 0.96 -17.03
C LEU A 129 8.79 0.72 -17.10
N ASP A 130 8.26 0.39 -18.28
CA ASP A 130 6.85 0.10 -18.45
C ASP A 130 6.42 -1.15 -17.65
N VAL A 131 7.30 -2.14 -17.51
CA VAL A 131 7.06 -3.31 -16.65
C VAL A 131 6.93 -2.88 -15.20
N LEU A 132 7.87 -2.05 -14.71
CA LEU A 132 7.88 -1.57 -13.33
C LEU A 132 6.63 -0.75 -13.01
N TRP A 133 6.26 0.18 -13.88
CA TRP A 133 5.13 1.10 -13.66
C TRP A 133 3.76 0.48 -13.92
N SER A 134 3.68 -0.69 -14.53
CA SER A 134 2.42 -1.43 -14.72
C SER A 134 1.87 -2.06 -13.43
N CYS A 135 2.66 -2.17 -12.37
CA CYS A 135 2.22 -2.80 -11.12
C CYS A 135 1.27 -1.90 -10.33
N THR A 136 0.11 -2.43 -9.94
CA THR A 136 -0.86 -1.76 -9.04
C THR A 136 -0.57 -1.96 -7.56
N SER A 137 0.46 -2.73 -7.19
CA SER A 137 0.81 -3.09 -5.80
C SER A 137 -0.32 -3.80 -5.03
N CYS A 138 -1.17 -4.55 -5.72
CA CYS A 138 -2.34 -5.23 -5.13
C CYS A 138 -2.01 -6.45 -4.25
N GLY A 139 -0.80 -7.01 -4.36
CA GLY A 139 -0.39 -8.18 -3.56
C GLY A 139 -0.88 -9.54 -4.05
N ALA A 140 -1.71 -9.63 -5.11
CA ALA A 140 -2.22 -10.91 -5.61
C ALA A 140 -1.11 -11.92 -5.94
N CYS A 141 0.01 -11.45 -6.49
CA CYS A 141 1.16 -12.29 -6.79
C CYS A 141 1.85 -12.85 -5.52
N VAL A 142 1.83 -12.09 -4.42
CA VAL A 142 2.36 -12.52 -3.12
C VAL A 142 1.46 -13.57 -2.50
N GLU A 143 0.13 -13.34 -2.50
CA GLU A 143 -0.86 -14.28 -1.94
C GLU A 143 -0.83 -15.63 -2.66
N GLU A 144 -0.71 -15.64 -3.97
CA GLU A 144 -0.74 -16.83 -4.80
C GLU A 144 0.60 -17.59 -4.87
N CYS A 145 1.67 -17.02 -4.33
CA CYS A 145 2.99 -17.64 -4.42
C CYS A 145 3.11 -18.83 -3.45
N PRO A 146 3.34 -20.07 -3.95
CA PRO A 146 3.43 -21.25 -3.08
C PRO A 146 4.71 -21.30 -2.23
N VAL A 147 5.65 -20.41 -2.51
CA VAL A 147 6.94 -20.29 -1.79
C VAL A 147 7.14 -18.91 -1.20
N ASP A 148 6.07 -18.14 -1.04
CA ASP A 148 6.03 -16.83 -0.36
C ASP A 148 7.06 -15.81 -0.87
N ILE A 149 7.20 -15.65 -2.20
CA ILE A 149 8.05 -14.60 -2.80
C ILE A 149 7.38 -13.24 -2.64
N GLU A 150 8.13 -12.25 -2.19
CA GLU A 150 7.67 -10.89 -1.89
C GLU A 150 7.80 -9.97 -3.11
N HIS A 151 7.09 -10.27 -4.21
CA HIS A 151 7.17 -9.57 -5.50
C HIS A 151 6.96 -8.05 -5.38
N VAL A 152 5.98 -7.62 -4.57
CA VAL A 152 5.65 -6.20 -4.42
C VAL A 152 6.76 -5.44 -3.70
N ASP A 153 7.46 -6.09 -2.77
CA ASP A 153 8.58 -5.49 -2.05
C ASP A 153 9.73 -5.14 -3.01
N HIS A 154 10.04 -6.05 -3.94
CA HIS A 154 11.03 -5.78 -4.99
C HIS A 154 10.61 -4.61 -5.88
N ILE A 155 9.34 -4.59 -6.33
CA ILE A 155 8.81 -3.54 -7.19
C ILE A 155 8.85 -2.17 -6.49
N VAL A 156 8.41 -2.10 -5.24
CA VAL A 156 8.42 -0.84 -4.48
C VAL A 156 9.85 -0.35 -4.25
N ASN A 157 10.78 -1.23 -3.92
CA ASN A 157 12.19 -0.85 -3.74
C ASN A 157 12.84 -0.38 -5.06
N MET A 158 12.52 -1.00 -6.19
CA MET A 158 12.97 -0.49 -7.50
C MET A 158 12.37 0.89 -7.81
N ARG A 159 11.09 1.11 -7.52
CA ARG A 159 10.45 2.44 -7.66
C ARG A 159 11.10 3.50 -6.78
N ARG A 160 11.47 3.14 -5.54
CA ARG A 160 12.21 4.04 -4.64
C ARG A 160 13.50 4.52 -5.29
N PHE A 161 14.27 3.62 -5.87
CA PHE A 161 15.50 3.97 -6.56
C PHE A 161 15.22 4.86 -7.78
N GLN A 162 14.24 4.50 -8.63
CA GLN A 162 13.89 5.29 -9.81
C GLN A 162 13.44 6.71 -9.45
N VAL A 163 12.67 6.88 -8.36
CA VAL A 163 12.15 8.19 -7.95
C VAL A 163 13.17 9.02 -7.19
N LEU A 164 13.90 8.40 -6.25
CA LEU A 164 14.76 9.13 -5.31
C LEU A 164 16.18 9.35 -5.84
N VAL A 165 16.67 8.45 -6.70
CA VAL A 165 18.04 8.50 -7.23
C VAL A 165 18.05 8.92 -8.70
N GLU A 166 17.35 8.18 -9.58
CA GLU A 166 17.37 8.43 -11.02
C GLU A 166 16.44 9.58 -11.43
N SER A 167 15.45 9.92 -10.61
CA SER A 167 14.37 10.88 -10.97
C SER A 167 13.62 10.48 -12.25
N GLU A 168 13.54 9.17 -12.53
CA GLU A 168 12.93 8.60 -13.73
C GLU A 168 11.60 7.91 -13.40
N PHE A 169 10.51 8.61 -13.68
CA PHE A 169 9.15 8.15 -13.41
C PHE A 169 8.16 8.80 -14.37
N PRO A 170 6.93 8.25 -14.53
CA PRO A 170 5.90 8.86 -15.37
C PRO A 170 5.63 10.32 -15.01
N THR A 171 5.54 11.18 -16.01
CA THR A 171 5.40 12.66 -15.83
C THR A 171 4.18 13.05 -15.00
N GLU A 172 3.11 12.26 -15.06
CA GLU A 172 1.89 12.46 -14.29
C GLU A 172 2.12 12.34 -12.79
N LEU A 173 3.05 11.46 -12.37
CA LEU A 173 3.43 11.33 -10.96
C LEU A 173 4.11 12.58 -10.43
N GLY A 174 4.90 13.30 -11.25
CA GLY A 174 5.49 14.58 -10.86
C GLY A 174 4.46 15.64 -10.49
N GLY A 175 3.32 15.67 -11.19
CA GLY A 175 2.16 16.49 -10.84
C GLY A 175 1.54 16.07 -9.51
N THR A 176 1.34 14.77 -9.32
CA THR A 176 0.79 14.20 -8.09
C THR A 176 1.69 14.50 -6.88
N PHE A 177 3.00 14.30 -6.97
CA PHE A 177 3.94 14.59 -5.89
C PHE A 177 3.90 16.08 -5.49
N ARG A 178 3.93 17.00 -6.46
CA ARG A 178 3.80 18.45 -6.19
C ARG A 178 2.49 18.80 -5.50
N ASN A 179 1.39 18.17 -5.90
CA ASN A 179 0.07 18.41 -5.29
C ASN A 179 0.02 17.88 -3.85
N LEU A 180 0.58 16.70 -3.59
CA LEU A 180 0.69 16.12 -2.26
C LEU A 180 1.52 17.01 -1.33
N GLU A 181 2.66 17.48 -1.81
CA GLU A 181 3.56 18.34 -1.04
C GLU A 181 2.93 19.71 -0.72
N LYS A 182 2.29 20.37 -1.72
CA LYS A 182 1.76 21.73 -1.56
C LYS A 182 0.39 21.78 -0.91
N SER A 183 -0.48 20.82 -1.23
CA SER A 183 -1.90 20.87 -0.89
C SER A 183 -2.36 19.72 0.01
N GLY A 184 -1.48 18.77 0.33
CA GLY A 184 -1.82 17.58 1.11
C GLY A 184 -2.88 16.67 0.46
N ASN A 185 -3.04 16.75 -0.88
CA ASN A 185 -3.94 15.88 -1.64
C ASN A 185 -3.49 15.73 -3.09
N PRO A 186 -3.80 14.60 -3.78
CA PRO A 186 -3.30 14.31 -5.13
C PRO A 186 -3.81 15.27 -6.22
N TRP A 187 -4.93 15.95 -6.00
CA TRP A 187 -5.56 16.84 -6.99
C TRP A 187 -5.12 18.29 -6.90
N GLY A 188 -4.36 18.66 -5.85
CA GLY A 188 -4.01 20.06 -5.60
C GLY A 188 -5.21 20.92 -5.19
N ALA A 189 -6.29 20.28 -4.70
CA ALA A 189 -7.50 20.96 -4.27
C ALA A 189 -7.24 21.80 -3.00
N ASN A 190 -8.02 22.89 -2.85
CA ASN A 190 -7.88 23.77 -1.71
C ASN A 190 -8.31 23.04 -0.41
N LYS A 191 -7.47 23.13 0.61
CA LYS A 191 -7.74 22.56 1.95
C LYS A 191 -9.05 23.07 2.56
N GLN A 192 -9.47 24.29 2.23
CA GLN A 192 -10.72 24.89 2.71
C GLN A 192 -11.98 24.17 2.19
N ASP A 193 -11.90 23.58 1.01
CA ASP A 193 -13.03 22.88 0.36
C ASP A 193 -13.27 21.49 0.93
N ARG A 194 -12.38 21.00 1.82
CA ARG A 194 -12.44 19.65 2.39
C ARG A 194 -13.70 19.39 3.20
N GLU A 195 -14.30 20.44 3.77
CA GLU A 195 -15.52 20.37 4.55
C GLU A 195 -16.79 20.64 3.73
N GLY A 196 -16.68 20.93 2.44
CA GLY A 196 -17.81 21.31 1.58
C GLY A 196 -18.94 20.28 1.58
N TRP A 197 -18.64 18.99 1.68
CA TRP A 197 -19.64 17.93 1.74
C TRP A 197 -20.52 17.98 3.01
N ILE A 198 -20.02 18.57 4.10
CA ILE A 198 -20.74 18.70 5.38
C ILE A 198 -21.95 19.62 5.21
N ALA A 199 -21.80 20.71 4.47
CA ALA A 199 -22.89 21.65 4.21
C ALA A 199 -24.05 21.04 3.38
N GLU A 200 -23.80 19.91 2.73
CA GLU A 200 -24.80 19.18 1.95
C GLU A 200 -25.54 18.09 2.76
N CYS A 201 -25.22 17.94 4.06
CA CYS A 201 -25.88 16.99 4.94
C CYS A 201 -27.07 17.65 5.68
N ASP A 202 -28.18 16.92 5.79
CA ASP A 202 -29.38 17.39 6.50
C ASP A 202 -29.29 17.23 8.03
N PHE A 203 -28.14 16.83 8.55
CA PHE A 203 -27.88 16.60 9.97
C PHE A 203 -26.51 17.20 10.35
N PRO A 204 -26.30 17.53 11.64
CA PRO A 204 -25.03 18.11 12.08
C PRO A 204 -23.91 17.09 12.08
N VAL A 205 -22.80 17.40 11.39
CA VAL A 205 -21.55 16.64 11.42
C VAL A 205 -20.55 17.37 12.31
N ARG A 206 -20.06 16.67 13.36
CA ARG A 206 -19.11 17.26 14.31
C ARG A 206 -17.72 17.30 13.69
N VAL A 207 -17.16 18.49 13.56
CA VAL A 207 -15.75 18.71 13.19
C VAL A 207 -14.95 18.96 14.46
N VAL A 208 -13.82 18.23 14.64
CA VAL A 208 -12.97 18.33 15.84
C VAL A 208 -11.71 19.10 15.52
N SER A 209 -11.42 20.15 16.32
CA SER A 209 -10.23 20.99 16.20
C SER A 209 -9.13 20.68 17.23
N GLY A 210 -9.40 19.87 18.22
CA GLY A 210 -8.51 19.48 19.31
C GLY A 210 -8.71 18.00 19.69
N GLU A 211 -8.70 17.73 21.00
CA GLU A 211 -8.94 16.39 21.53
C GLU A 211 -10.39 15.95 21.30
N LEU A 212 -10.56 14.68 21.00
CA LEU A 212 -11.85 14.07 20.71
C LEU A 212 -12.70 13.99 22.00
N PRO A 213 -13.93 14.54 22.04
CA PRO A 213 -14.80 14.46 23.21
C PRO A 213 -15.08 13.00 23.62
N GLU A 214 -15.21 12.73 24.94
CA GLU A 214 -15.36 11.37 25.47
C GLU A 214 -16.54 10.59 24.88
N GLU A 215 -17.65 11.28 24.61
CA GLU A 215 -18.85 10.69 24.02
C GLU A 215 -18.69 10.26 22.57
N VAL A 216 -17.64 10.69 21.85
CA VAL A 216 -17.39 10.31 20.46
C VAL A 216 -16.74 8.91 20.43
N GLU A 217 -17.41 7.97 19.77
CA GLU A 217 -16.98 6.58 19.68
C GLU A 217 -15.99 6.35 18.54
N TYR A 218 -16.18 7.06 17.42
CA TYR A 218 -15.42 6.85 16.19
C TYR A 218 -14.94 8.16 15.60
N LEU A 219 -13.70 8.18 15.16
CA LEU A 219 -13.21 9.19 14.23
C LEU A 219 -13.49 8.70 12.81
N PHE A 220 -14.29 9.44 12.04
CA PHE A 220 -14.51 9.15 10.65
C PHE A 220 -13.46 9.89 9.81
N TRP A 221 -12.48 9.13 9.33
CA TRP A 221 -11.47 9.61 8.39
C TRP A 221 -12.06 9.63 6.99
N VAL A 222 -12.34 10.81 6.47
CA VAL A 222 -12.99 11.02 5.17
C VAL A 222 -12.05 10.70 4.02
N GLY A 223 -10.78 11.05 4.16
CA GLY A 223 -9.77 10.89 3.12
C GLY A 223 -9.92 11.91 1.98
N CYS A 224 -8.90 11.98 1.12
CA CYS A 224 -8.88 12.98 0.06
C CYS A 224 -9.96 12.74 -0.99
N ALA A 225 -10.16 11.48 -1.44
CA ALA A 225 -11.21 11.16 -2.42
C ALA A 225 -12.60 11.47 -1.87
N GLY A 226 -12.90 11.08 -0.64
CA GLY A 226 -14.17 11.34 0.02
C GLY A 226 -14.49 12.82 0.21
N ALA A 227 -13.47 13.67 0.28
CA ALA A 227 -13.62 15.12 0.44
C ALA A 227 -13.77 15.88 -0.88
N TYR A 228 -13.07 15.44 -1.95
CA TYR A 228 -12.94 16.25 -3.17
C TYR A 228 -13.53 15.61 -4.42
N GLU A 229 -13.54 14.25 -4.51
CA GLU A 229 -14.03 13.58 -5.71
C GLU A 229 -15.56 13.37 -5.64
N GLU A 230 -16.29 13.83 -6.66
CA GLU A 230 -17.76 13.90 -6.65
C GLU A 230 -18.46 12.57 -6.40
N ARG A 231 -17.93 11.48 -6.93
CA ARG A 231 -18.50 10.14 -6.71
C ARG A 231 -18.23 9.64 -5.29
N ALA A 232 -17.02 9.83 -4.81
CA ALA A 232 -16.62 9.42 -3.46
C ALA A 232 -17.29 10.29 -2.37
N LYS A 233 -17.53 11.58 -2.63
CA LYS A 233 -18.35 12.45 -1.75
C LYS A 233 -19.75 11.88 -1.50
N LYS A 234 -20.40 11.32 -2.52
CA LYS A 234 -21.70 10.66 -2.36
C LYS A 234 -21.61 9.49 -1.38
N THR A 235 -20.56 8.69 -1.47
CA THR A 235 -20.30 7.59 -0.51
C THR A 235 -20.05 8.13 0.89
N THR A 236 -19.24 9.18 1.03
CA THR A 236 -18.96 9.84 2.32
C THR A 236 -20.26 10.31 2.99
N LYS A 237 -21.12 11.02 2.26
CA LYS A 237 -22.41 11.50 2.78
C LYS A 237 -23.32 10.35 3.18
N ALA A 238 -23.46 9.33 2.34
CA ALA A 238 -24.28 8.16 2.64
C ALA A 238 -23.80 7.41 3.89
N VAL A 239 -22.48 7.25 4.07
CA VAL A 239 -21.91 6.62 5.27
C VAL A 239 -22.18 7.48 6.51
N ALA A 240 -21.94 8.80 6.43
CA ALA A 240 -22.22 9.71 7.54
C ALA A 240 -23.70 9.69 7.94
N GLU A 241 -24.62 9.67 6.96
CA GLU A 241 -26.08 9.56 7.19
C GLU A 241 -26.44 8.24 7.89
N LEU A 242 -25.91 7.10 7.41
CA LEU A 242 -26.14 5.80 8.03
C LEU A 242 -25.60 5.72 9.46
N LEU A 243 -24.44 6.31 9.75
CA LEU A 243 -23.90 6.40 11.11
C LEU A 243 -24.82 7.26 12.00
N HIS A 244 -25.31 8.39 11.49
CA HIS A 244 -26.26 9.26 12.19
C HIS A 244 -27.57 8.52 12.48
N MET A 245 -28.15 7.85 11.49
CA MET A 245 -29.39 7.05 11.64
C MET A 245 -29.22 5.93 12.67
N ALA A 246 -28.03 5.31 12.76
CA ALA A 246 -27.72 4.28 13.72
C ALA A 246 -27.45 4.82 15.14
N GLY A 247 -27.48 6.13 15.36
CA GLY A 247 -27.18 6.78 16.64
C GLY A 247 -25.71 6.65 17.04
N VAL A 248 -24.80 6.49 16.08
CA VAL A 248 -23.36 6.41 16.34
C VAL A 248 -22.78 7.81 16.54
N ASN A 249 -22.11 8.02 17.66
CA ASN A 249 -21.40 9.26 17.92
C ASN A 249 -20.06 9.26 17.19
N PHE A 250 -19.98 9.98 16.08
CA PHE A 250 -18.76 10.12 15.30
C PHE A 250 -18.38 11.60 15.12
N ALA A 251 -17.12 11.82 14.79
CA ALA A 251 -16.61 13.13 14.43
C ALA A 251 -15.62 13.01 13.27
N VAL A 252 -15.36 14.12 12.57
CA VAL A 252 -14.39 14.25 11.49
C VAL A 252 -13.33 15.28 11.83
N LEU A 253 -12.14 15.16 11.21
CA LEU A 253 -11.06 16.13 11.38
C LEU A 253 -11.20 17.36 10.48
N GLY A 254 -12.01 17.26 9.41
CA GLY A 254 -12.16 18.34 8.45
C GLY A 254 -10.84 18.75 7.83
N LYS A 255 -10.50 20.04 7.94
CA LYS A 255 -9.27 20.62 7.38
C LYS A 255 -7.96 20.10 7.98
N ARG A 256 -8.02 19.39 9.12
CA ARG A 256 -6.84 18.80 9.76
C ARG A 256 -6.36 17.51 9.08
N GLU A 257 -7.21 16.87 8.27
CA GLU A 257 -6.77 15.73 7.49
C GLU A 257 -5.86 16.16 6.33
N THR A 258 -4.78 15.40 6.10
CA THR A 258 -4.00 15.42 4.85
C THR A 258 -4.06 14.05 4.18
N CYS A 259 -3.48 13.91 2.99
CA CYS A 259 -3.34 12.60 2.36
C CYS A 259 -2.52 11.68 3.26
N THR A 260 -2.88 10.40 3.33
CA THR A 260 -2.13 9.40 4.10
C THR A 260 -0.72 9.13 3.57
N GLY A 261 -0.38 9.65 2.39
CA GLY A 261 0.90 9.39 1.73
C GLY A 261 0.94 8.08 0.92
N ASP A 262 -0.14 7.29 0.90
CA ASP A 262 -0.19 6.04 0.13
C ASP A 262 0.26 6.19 -1.33
N PRO A 263 -0.21 7.18 -2.12
CA PRO A 263 0.25 7.36 -3.48
C PRO A 263 1.76 7.63 -3.59
N ALA A 264 2.33 8.37 -2.66
CA ALA A 264 3.77 8.65 -2.61
C ALA A 264 4.56 7.37 -2.31
N ARG A 265 4.16 6.61 -1.27
CA ARG A 265 4.85 5.40 -0.84
C ARG A 265 4.85 4.32 -1.92
N ARG A 266 3.69 4.04 -2.52
CA ARG A 266 3.55 3.01 -3.58
C ARG A 266 4.25 3.38 -4.87
N SER A 267 4.40 4.67 -5.12
CA SER A 267 5.17 5.19 -6.26
C SER A 267 6.67 5.36 -5.97
N GLY A 268 7.13 5.04 -4.76
CA GLY A 268 8.55 5.10 -4.40
C GLY A 268 9.04 6.44 -3.83
N ASN A 269 8.19 7.46 -3.70
CA ASN A 269 8.57 8.71 -3.04
C ASN A 269 8.45 8.57 -1.51
N GLU A 270 9.40 7.85 -0.93
CA GLU A 270 9.36 7.52 0.50
C GLU A 270 9.56 8.75 1.38
N PHE A 271 10.38 9.73 1.00
CA PHE A 271 10.54 10.99 1.75
C PHE A 271 9.22 11.74 1.90
N LEU A 272 8.50 11.93 0.81
CA LEU A 272 7.20 12.59 0.84
C LEU A 272 6.17 11.81 1.68
N TYR A 273 6.20 10.47 1.59
CA TYR A 273 5.37 9.63 2.44
C TYR A 273 5.65 9.84 3.92
N GLN A 274 6.93 9.85 4.32
CA GLN A 274 7.33 10.01 5.73
C GLN A 274 6.85 11.35 6.29
N ILE A 275 6.97 12.44 5.52
CA ILE A 275 6.48 13.77 5.91
C ILE A 275 4.96 13.74 6.16
N LEU A 276 4.19 13.20 5.21
CA LEU A 276 2.73 13.14 5.31
C LEU A 276 2.27 12.20 6.45
N ALA A 277 2.96 11.09 6.63
CA ALA A 277 2.66 10.14 7.70
C ALA A 277 2.94 10.75 9.08
N ALA A 278 4.06 11.45 9.25
CA ALA A 278 4.41 12.12 10.50
C ALA A 278 3.38 13.19 10.86
N GLU A 279 2.96 14.05 9.90
CA GLU A 279 1.91 15.06 10.10
C GLU A 279 0.59 14.42 10.57
N ASN A 280 0.17 13.34 9.92
CA ASN A 280 -1.07 12.67 10.28
C ASN A 280 -0.98 11.93 11.63
N ILE A 281 0.16 11.30 11.94
CA ILE A 281 0.38 10.64 13.23
C ILE A 281 0.32 11.66 14.37
N GLU A 282 0.92 12.85 14.19
CA GLU A 282 0.84 13.90 15.19
C GLU A 282 -0.61 14.40 15.35
N THR A 283 -1.33 14.61 14.25
CA THR A 283 -2.76 14.93 14.28
C THR A 283 -3.58 13.88 15.03
N PHE A 284 -3.29 12.60 14.85
CA PHE A 284 -3.95 11.52 15.60
C PHE A 284 -3.60 11.53 17.09
N LYS A 285 -2.32 11.79 17.45
CA LYS A 285 -1.90 11.91 18.85
C LYS A 285 -2.64 13.04 19.57
N GLU A 286 -2.70 14.23 18.96
CA GLU A 286 -3.45 15.36 19.48
C GLU A 286 -4.96 15.06 19.60
N THR A 287 -5.53 14.37 18.60
CA THR A 287 -6.95 14.08 18.55
C THR A 287 -7.37 13.02 19.56
N PHE A 288 -6.62 11.95 19.68
CA PHE A 288 -6.97 10.85 20.60
C PHE A 288 -6.43 11.05 22.01
N GLY A 289 -5.43 11.91 22.22
CA GLY A 289 -4.81 12.11 23.53
C GLY A 289 -4.44 10.78 24.18
N ASN A 290 -4.86 10.60 25.44
CA ASN A 290 -4.59 9.39 26.23
C ASN A 290 -5.64 8.29 26.09
N ARG A 291 -6.48 8.29 25.07
CA ARG A 291 -7.49 7.23 24.89
C ARG A 291 -6.85 5.86 24.72
N GLY A 292 -7.35 4.87 25.49
CA GLY A 292 -6.88 3.49 25.39
C GLY A 292 -7.25 2.79 24.08
N VAL A 293 -8.44 3.10 23.53
CA VAL A 293 -8.90 2.54 22.25
C VAL A 293 -9.17 3.68 21.27
N LYS A 294 -8.48 3.64 20.14
CA LYS A 294 -8.48 4.67 19.11
C LYS A 294 -9.15 4.10 17.85
N LYS A 295 -10.47 4.30 17.73
CA LYS A 295 -11.27 3.74 16.63
C LYS A 295 -11.40 4.72 15.49
N VAL A 296 -10.98 4.30 14.29
CA VAL A 296 -11.07 5.09 13.06
C VAL A 296 -11.87 4.32 12.00
N VAL A 297 -12.87 4.99 11.41
CA VAL A 297 -13.68 4.45 10.32
C VAL A 297 -13.27 5.13 9.02
N VAL A 298 -13.12 4.37 7.95
CA VAL A 298 -12.75 4.88 6.62
C VAL A 298 -13.62 4.28 5.53
N THR A 299 -13.77 5.01 4.43
CA THR A 299 -14.41 4.52 3.19
C THR A 299 -13.39 4.09 2.14
N CYS A 300 -12.18 4.65 2.21
CA CYS A 300 -11.14 4.43 1.22
C CYS A 300 -10.24 3.24 1.63
N PRO A 301 -10.07 2.20 0.79
CA PRO A 301 -9.23 1.05 1.09
C PRO A 301 -7.75 1.43 1.19
N HIS A 302 -7.28 2.44 0.44
CA HIS A 302 -5.92 2.97 0.56
C HIS A 302 -5.66 3.53 1.97
N CYS A 303 -6.57 4.41 2.46
CA CYS A 303 -6.46 4.95 3.81
C CYS A 303 -6.54 3.85 4.86
N PHE A 304 -7.42 2.85 4.67
CA PHE A 304 -7.56 1.72 5.57
C PHE A 304 -6.24 0.94 5.72
N THR A 305 -5.60 0.64 4.60
CA THR A 305 -4.33 -0.11 4.60
C THR A 305 -3.18 0.73 5.14
N THR A 306 -3.02 1.96 4.67
CA THR A 306 -1.88 2.81 5.05
C THR A 306 -1.94 3.20 6.53
N ILE A 307 -3.08 3.69 7.01
CA ILE A 307 -3.22 4.05 8.42
C ILE A 307 -3.15 2.82 9.32
N GLY A 308 -3.79 1.71 8.92
CA GLY A 308 -3.89 0.51 9.75
C GLY A 308 -2.64 -0.37 9.77
N LYS A 309 -1.81 -0.31 8.73
CA LYS A 309 -0.66 -1.20 8.59
C LYS A 309 0.67 -0.43 8.50
N ASP A 310 0.72 0.57 7.60
CA ASP A 310 1.98 1.26 7.36
C ASP A 310 2.35 2.20 8.53
N TYR A 311 1.37 2.93 9.11
CA TYR A 311 1.62 3.78 10.28
C TYR A 311 1.99 3.00 11.54
N ALA A 312 1.53 1.74 11.66
CA ALA A 312 1.91 0.87 12.77
C ALA A 312 3.44 0.60 12.82
N GLN A 313 4.14 0.66 11.66
CA GLN A 313 5.60 0.57 11.61
C GLN A 313 6.29 1.73 12.37
N SER A 314 5.63 2.89 12.46
CA SER A 314 6.10 4.04 13.27
C SER A 314 5.70 3.95 14.74
N GLY A 315 5.20 2.81 15.21
CA GLY A 315 4.81 2.57 16.60
C GLY A 315 3.47 3.22 17.01
N TYR A 316 2.66 3.69 16.05
CA TYR A 316 1.35 4.28 16.34
C TYR A 316 0.23 3.41 15.80
N GLU A 317 -0.43 2.69 16.71
CA GLU A 317 -1.50 1.74 16.38
C GLU A 317 -2.88 2.35 16.54
N LEU A 318 -3.74 2.11 15.54
CA LEU A 318 -5.14 2.52 15.51
C LEU A 318 -6.03 1.30 15.21
N GLN A 319 -7.20 1.25 15.83
CA GLN A 319 -8.21 0.27 15.47
C GLN A 319 -8.96 0.75 14.22
N MET A 320 -8.51 0.30 13.07
CA MET A 320 -9.10 0.65 11.79
C MET A 320 -10.33 -0.20 11.48
N LEU A 321 -11.39 0.44 11.00
CA LEU A 321 -12.61 -0.20 10.53
C LEU A 321 -12.94 0.33 9.14
N HIS A 322 -13.09 -0.57 8.18
CA HIS A 322 -13.72 -0.17 6.92
C HIS A 322 -15.21 0.06 7.16
N HIS A 323 -15.81 1.07 6.52
CA HIS A 323 -17.21 1.42 6.73
C HIS A 323 -18.16 0.23 6.59
N THR A 324 -17.90 -0.69 5.64
CA THR A 324 -18.73 -1.90 5.45
C THR A 324 -18.70 -2.84 6.65
N GLN A 325 -17.57 -2.94 7.35
CA GLN A 325 -17.44 -3.75 8.56
C GLN A 325 -18.28 -3.15 9.70
N LEU A 326 -18.19 -1.83 9.89
CA LEU A 326 -18.98 -1.13 10.90
C LEU A 326 -20.47 -1.22 10.59
N LEU A 327 -20.89 -0.94 9.34
CA LEU A 327 -22.29 -1.04 8.93
C LEU A 327 -22.85 -2.45 9.13
N ASN A 328 -22.09 -3.50 8.79
CA ASN A 328 -22.49 -4.88 9.04
C ASN A 328 -22.67 -5.16 10.54
N THR A 329 -21.84 -4.61 11.40
CA THR A 329 -21.97 -4.71 12.87
C THR A 329 -23.24 -4.01 13.34
N LEU A 330 -23.51 -2.79 12.86
CA LEU A 330 -24.72 -2.02 13.22
C LEU A 330 -26.02 -2.70 12.77
N VAL A 331 -26.00 -3.37 11.62
CA VAL A 331 -27.13 -4.20 11.16
C VAL A 331 -27.33 -5.41 12.09
N LYS A 332 -26.26 -6.11 12.45
CA LYS A 332 -26.33 -7.26 13.38
C LYS A 332 -26.80 -6.88 14.78
N GLU A 333 -26.47 -5.67 15.24
CA GLU A 333 -26.94 -5.10 16.51
C GLU A 333 -28.36 -4.54 16.45
N GLY A 334 -28.99 -4.53 15.27
CA GLY A 334 -30.34 -4.00 15.06
C GLY A 334 -30.43 -2.46 15.08
N LYS A 335 -29.28 -1.76 15.09
CA LYS A 335 -29.22 -0.29 15.03
C LYS A 335 -29.53 0.25 13.63
N LEU A 336 -29.24 -0.53 12.59
CA LEU A 336 -29.66 -0.28 11.21
C LEU A 336 -30.63 -1.37 10.76
N LYS A 337 -31.78 -0.97 10.24
CA LYS A 337 -32.77 -1.88 9.67
C LYS A 337 -32.60 -1.96 8.17
N THR A 338 -32.45 -3.16 7.65
CA THR A 338 -32.45 -3.42 6.21
C THR A 338 -33.82 -3.90 5.76
N SER A 339 -34.31 -3.42 4.63
CA SER A 339 -35.50 -3.97 3.98
C SER A 339 -35.07 -5.04 2.98
N PRO A 340 -35.80 -6.18 2.88
CA PRO A 340 -35.53 -7.16 1.84
C PRO A 340 -35.86 -6.53 0.48
N HIS A 341 -34.82 -6.26 -0.29
CA HIS A 341 -34.96 -5.80 -1.68
C HIS A 341 -34.46 -6.91 -2.61
N LYS A 342 -35.34 -7.39 -3.50
CA LYS A 342 -34.89 -8.22 -4.61
C LYS A 342 -34.30 -7.32 -5.67
N ALA A 343 -33.02 -7.39 -5.87
CA ALA A 343 -32.39 -6.73 -7.00
C ALA A 343 -32.81 -7.46 -8.29
N ASP A 344 -33.59 -6.81 -9.13
CA ASP A 344 -33.93 -7.32 -10.48
C ASP A 344 -32.76 -7.19 -11.46
N GLN A 345 -31.68 -6.55 -11.03
CA GLN A 345 -30.47 -6.34 -11.81
C GLN A 345 -29.42 -7.40 -11.49
N LYS A 346 -28.72 -7.86 -12.52
CA LYS A 346 -27.49 -8.65 -12.33
C LYS A 346 -26.42 -7.77 -11.72
N ILE A 347 -25.96 -8.13 -10.52
CA ILE A 347 -24.93 -7.41 -9.79
C ILE A 347 -23.68 -8.25 -9.74
N THR A 348 -22.53 -7.63 -9.98
CA THR A 348 -21.22 -8.21 -9.72
C THR A 348 -20.47 -7.30 -8.75
N PHE A 349 -19.65 -7.89 -7.89
CA PHE A 349 -18.79 -7.18 -6.98
C PHE A 349 -17.37 -7.18 -7.54
N HIS A 350 -16.75 -6.01 -7.58
CA HIS A 350 -15.32 -5.86 -7.87
C HIS A 350 -14.59 -5.59 -6.56
N ASP A 351 -13.78 -6.56 -6.14
CA ASP A 351 -12.95 -6.41 -4.96
C ASP A 351 -11.85 -5.38 -5.24
N PRO A 352 -11.66 -4.36 -4.37
CA PRO A 352 -10.60 -3.38 -4.57
C PRO A 352 -9.22 -4.03 -4.45
N CYS A 353 -8.24 -3.46 -5.15
CA CYS A 353 -6.87 -3.97 -5.17
C CYS A 353 -6.11 -3.82 -3.82
N TYR A 354 -6.70 -3.10 -2.86
CA TYR A 354 -6.08 -2.81 -1.56
C TYR A 354 -6.97 -3.22 -0.40
#